data_f06671f58313f8903956186577279a72
#
_entry.id   f06671f58313f8903956186577279a72
#
_cell.length_a   1.000
_cell.length_b   1.000
_cell.length_c   1.000
_cell.angle_alpha   90.00
_cell.angle_beta   90.00
_cell.angle_gamma   90.00
#
_symmetry.space_group_name_H-M   'P 1'
#
loop_
_entity.id
_entity.type
_entity.pdbx_description
1 polymer ?
#
loop_
_entity_poly.entity_id
_entity_poly.type
_entity_poly.pdbx_seq_one_letter_code
_entity_poly.pdbx_strand_id
1 'polypeptide(L)'
;AVREQIGYMPDFFGVYEDLNVREYLHFFAAAYRIPRQQRKTVVDDVLELTDLTHKIGDQVDSLSRGMKQRLALARVLLHDPDLLLLDEPASGLDPRARIEVRELLKALTEMGKTILISSHILHELAHLCTRIGIIETGEMVAHGSLEDIYRQLQLMRIVHVQLTDADDTLIQKIGQIDGVSSVEVQVDRFAIQLREDHTAVEDLHDALVDLGARIHMFQPEAMDMETAFMKLTEGKTA
;
A
#
# COMPACT_ATOMS: atom_id res chain seq x y z
N ALA A 1 -7.80 18.02 -23.24
CA ALA A 1 -7.29 18.94 -22.20
C ALA A 1 -6.84 18.13 -20.99
N VAL A 2 -6.01 18.71 -20.08
CA VAL A 2 -5.44 17.98 -18.92
C VAL A 2 -6.50 17.24 -18.09
N ARG A 3 -7.68 17.83 -17.89
CA ARG A 3 -8.77 17.20 -17.12
C ARG A 3 -9.33 15.91 -17.75
N GLU A 4 -9.13 15.68 -19.01
CA GLU A 4 -9.58 14.45 -19.70
C GLU A 4 -8.64 13.28 -19.40
N GLN A 5 -7.43 13.58 -18.98
CA GLN A 5 -6.39 12.60 -18.61
C GLN A 5 -6.42 12.26 -17.11
N ILE A 6 -7.23 12.97 -16.31
CA ILE A 6 -7.26 12.80 -14.85
C ILE A 6 -8.62 12.23 -14.44
N GLY A 7 -8.57 11.14 -13.69
CA GLY A 7 -9.69 10.61 -12.94
C GLY A 7 -9.56 10.99 -11.46
N TYR A 8 -10.59 11.62 -10.88
CA TYR A 8 -10.59 12.01 -9.48
C TYR A 8 -11.70 11.33 -8.70
N MET A 9 -11.32 10.69 -7.61
CA MET A 9 -12.21 10.07 -6.64
C MET A 9 -11.98 10.73 -5.28
N PRO A 10 -12.91 11.53 -4.76
CA PRO A 10 -12.86 12.07 -3.41
C PRO A 10 -13.20 11.00 -2.38
N ASP A 11 -12.79 11.20 -1.12
CA ASP A 11 -13.12 10.34 0.03
C ASP A 11 -14.64 10.13 0.16
N PHE A 12 -15.39 11.22 0.06
CA PHE A 12 -16.85 11.18 0.04
C PHE A 12 -17.37 11.52 -1.34
N PHE A 13 -17.97 10.55 -2.02
CA PHE A 13 -18.66 10.76 -3.27
C PHE A 13 -20.16 10.65 -3.06
N GLY A 14 -20.88 11.73 -3.41
CA GLY A 14 -22.34 11.72 -3.42
C GLY A 14 -22.85 10.69 -4.43
N VAL A 15 -23.75 9.83 -4.00
CA VAL A 15 -24.50 8.94 -4.89
C VAL A 15 -25.87 9.56 -5.19
N TYR A 16 -26.36 9.35 -6.42
CA TYR A 16 -27.74 9.65 -6.75
C TYR A 16 -28.57 8.45 -6.34
N GLU A 17 -29.30 8.58 -5.21
CA GLU A 17 -29.99 7.46 -4.54
C GLU A 17 -31.09 6.82 -5.41
N ASP A 18 -31.71 7.62 -6.29
CA ASP A 18 -32.80 7.17 -7.17
C ASP A 18 -32.34 6.45 -8.44
N LEU A 19 -31.02 6.33 -8.67
CA LEU A 19 -30.49 5.70 -9.87
C LEU A 19 -30.05 4.25 -9.60
N ASN A 20 -30.29 3.38 -10.58
CA ASN A 20 -29.59 2.09 -10.59
C ASN A 20 -28.15 2.24 -11.11
N VAL A 21 -27.32 1.22 -10.90
CA VAL A 21 -25.90 1.22 -11.26
C VAL A 21 -25.69 1.58 -12.73
N ARG A 22 -26.50 1.01 -13.65
CA ARG A 22 -26.42 1.31 -15.07
C ARG A 22 -26.71 2.78 -15.36
N GLU A 23 -27.80 3.31 -14.82
CA GLU A 23 -28.22 4.69 -15.02
C GLU A 23 -27.18 5.67 -14.49
N TYR A 24 -26.63 5.39 -13.31
CA TYR A 24 -25.54 6.15 -12.70
C TYR A 24 -24.32 6.24 -13.62
N LEU A 25 -23.81 5.10 -14.11
CA LEU A 25 -22.64 5.10 -15.00
C LEU A 25 -22.95 5.74 -16.36
N HIS A 26 -24.14 5.50 -16.93
CA HIS A 26 -24.56 6.17 -18.17
C HIS A 26 -24.67 7.69 -18.03
N PHE A 27 -25.12 8.19 -16.89
CA PHE A 27 -25.14 9.62 -16.58
C PHE A 27 -23.73 10.21 -16.63
N PHE A 28 -22.76 9.59 -15.94
CA PHE A 28 -21.37 10.06 -15.96
C PHE A 28 -20.70 9.86 -17.31
N ALA A 29 -20.96 8.77 -18.01
CA ALA A 29 -20.50 8.60 -19.39
C ALA A 29 -20.99 9.72 -20.32
N ALA A 30 -22.20 10.21 -20.11
CA ALA A 30 -22.71 11.38 -20.83
C ALA A 30 -22.01 12.67 -20.42
N ALA A 31 -21.77 12.87 -19.12
CA ALA A 31 -21.06 14.03 -18.57
C ALA A 31 -19.61 14.10 -19.09
N TYR A 32 -18.93 12.96 -19.21
CA TYR A 32 -17.60 12.84 -19.83
C TYR A 32 -17.61 12.92 -21.36
N ARG A 33 -18.79 13.16 -21.96
CA ARG A 33 -18.97 13.33 -23.43
C ARG A 33 -18.64 12.09 -24.24
N ILE A 34 -18.71 10.90 -23.64
CA ILE A 34 -18.55 9.65 -24.36
C ILE A 34 -19.65 9.52 -25.42
N PRO A 35 -19.33 9.21 -26.69
CA PRO A 35 -20.32 9.07 -27.76
C PRO A 35 -21.40 8.05 -27.39
N ARG A 36 -22.67 8.37 -27.66
CA ARG A 36 -23.82 7.53 -27.27
C ARG A 36 -23.69 6.06 -27.70
N GLN A 37 -23.11 5.84 -28.87
CA GLN A 37 -22.91 4.49 -29.42
C GLN A 37 -21.88 3.66 -28.61
N GLN A 38 -20.92 4.30 -27.93
CA GLN A 38 -19.84 3.65 -27.17
C GLN A 38 -20.19 3.46 -25.68
N ARG A 39 -21.18 4.23 -25.15
CA ARG A 39 -21.46 4.25 -23.70
C ARG A 39 -21.78 2.88 -23.13
N LYS A 40 -22.54 2.07 -23.89
CA LYS A 40 -22.91 0.73 -23.41
C LYS A 40 -21.66 -0.13 -23.21
N THR A 41 -20.78 -0.19 -24.20
CA THR A 41 -19.53 -0.97 -24.15
C THR A 41 -18.66 -0.48 -23.01
N VAL A 42 -18.39 0.83 -22.93
CA VAL A 42 -17.56 1.41 -21.86
C VAL A 42 -18.13 1.13 -20.47
N VAL A 43 -19.45 1.21 -20.29
CA VAL A 43 -20.10 0.89 -19.01
C VAL A 43 -19.98 -0.59 -18.69
N ASP A 44 -20.17 -1.47 -19.66
CA ASP A 44 -20.03 -2.92 -19.47
C ASP A 44 -18.57 -3.26 -19.10
N ASP A 45 -17.58 -2.68 -19.78
CA ASP A 45 -16.14 -2.89 -19.53
C ASP A 45 -15.72 -2.44 -18.12
N VAL A 46 -16.13 -1.26 -17.66
CA VAL A 46 -15.78 -0.80 -16.31
C VAL A 46 -16.49 -1.59 -15.22
N LEU A 47 -17.71 -2.09 -15.47
CA LEU A 47 -18.41 -2.97 -14.54
C LEU A 47 -17.75 -4.34 -14.42
N GLU A 48 -17.22 -4.88 -15.51
CA GLU A 48 -16.44 -6.11 -15.50
C GLU A 48 -15.15 -5.92 -14.71
N LEU A 49 -14.40 -4.85 -15.01
CA LEU A 49 -13.15 -4.53 -14.34
C LEU A 49 -13.31 -4.34 -12.81
N THR A 50 -14.45 -3.76 -12.39
CA THR A 50 -14.73 -3.51 -10.96
C THR A 50 -15.56 -4.60 -10.29
N ASP A 51 -15.80 -5.72 -10.98
CA ASP A 51 -16.61 -6.86 -10.48
C ASP A 51 -18.02 -6.43 -10.00
N LEU A 52 -18.68 -5.55 -10.77
CA LEU A 52 -20.02 -5.06 -10.48
C LEU A 52 -21.05 -5.45 -11.55
N THR A 53 -20.70 -6.25 -12.54
CA THR A 53 -21.60 -6.67 -13.62
C THR A 53 -22.90 -7.30 -13.08
N HIS A 54 -22.79 -8.10 -12.03
CA HIS A 54 -23.92 -8.78 -11.38
C HIS A 54 -24.88 -7.80 -10.64
N LYS A 55 -24.46 -6.54 -10.47
CA LYS A 55 -25.19 -5.47 -9.77
C LYS A 55 -25.74 -4.39 -10.69
N ILE A 56 -25.62 -4.56 -11.99
CA ILE A 56 -25.96 -3.54 -12.99
C ILE A 56 -27.38 -2.99 -12.90
N GLY A 57 -28.34 -3.79 -12.42
CA GLY A 57 -29.76 -3.40 -12.25
C GLY A 57 -30.11 -2.95 -10.83
N ASP A 58 -29.22 -3.12 -9.87
CA ASP A 58 -29.49 -2.81 -8.46
C ASP A 58 -29.47 -1.29 -8.24
N GLN A 59 -30.28 -0.82 -7.28
CA GLN A 59 -30.25 0.60 -6.86
C GLN A 59 -28.89 0.91 -6.21
N VAL A 60 -28.31 2.08 -6.54
CA VAL A 60 -27.00 2.49 -6.00
C VAL A 60 -27.04 2.55 -4.48
N ASP A 61 -28.16 2.98 -3.89
CA ASP A 61 -28.30 3.05 -2.44
C ASP A 61 -28.26 1.68 -1.75
N SER A 62 -28.75 0.64 -2.40
CA SER A 62 -28.76 -0.73 -1.86
C SER A 62 -27.39 -1.42 -1.83
N LEU A 63 -26.38 -0.83 -2.47
CA LEU A 63 -25.03 -1.39 -2.51
C LEU A 63 -24.34 -1.29 -1.15
N SER A 64 -23.53 -2.31 -0.82
CA SER A 64 -22.63 -2.23 0.33
C SER A 64 -21.59 -1.11 0.15
N ARG A 65 -20.95 -0.68 1.24
CA ARG A 65 -19.91 0.36 1.18
C ARG A 65 -18.80 -0.01 0.20
N GLY A 66 -18.31 -1.25 0.22
CA GLY A 66 -17.27 -1.71 -0.72
C GLY A 66 -17.74 -1.71 -2.18
N MET A 67 -19.01 -2.06 -2.44
CA MET A 67 -19.58 -1.97 -3.78
C MET A 67 -19.73 -0.51 -4.23
N LYS A 68 -20.13 0.39 -3.35
CA LYS A 68 -20.17 1.83 -3.63
C LYS A 68 -18.80 2.38 -3.97
N GLN A 69 -17.75 1.94 -3.26
CA GLN A 69 -16.37 2.31 -3.53
C GLN A 69 -15.90 1.82 -4.91
N ARG A 70 -16.19 0.57 -5.25
CA ARG A 70 -15.91 0.02 -6.60
C ARG A 70 -16.71 0.72 -7.69
N LEU A 71 -17.94 1.11 -7.42
CA LEU A 71 -18.75 1.92 -8.34
C LEU A 71 -18.14 3.31 -8.56
N ALA A 72 -17.59 3.94 -7.53
CA ALA A 72 -16.87 5.20 -7.66
C ALA A 72 -15.62 5.06 -8.53
N LEU A 73 -14.86 3.98 -8.37
CA LEU A 73 -13.73 3.66 -9.26
C LEU A 73 -14.21 3.41 -10.69
N ALA A 74 -15.29 2.63 -10.90
CA ALA A 74 -15.88 2.42 -12.22
C ALA A 74 -16.25 3.76 -12.90
N ARG A 75 -16.87 4.68 -12.16
CA ARG A 75 -17.18 6.02 -12.65
C ARG A 75 -15.95 6.78 -13.11
N VAL A 76 -14.88 6.76 -12.32
CA VAL A 76 -13.64 7.48 -12.60
C VAL A 76 -12.93 6.91 -13.84
N LEU A 77 -13.09 5.61 -14.10
CA LEU A 77 -12.48 4.91 -15.23
C LEU A 77 -13.23 5.06 -16.55
N LEU A 78 -14.47 5.55 -16.55
CA LEU A 78 -15.31 5.66 -17.76
C LEU A 78 -14.63 6.37 -18.93
N HIS A 79 -13.84 7.40 -18.67
CA HIS A 79 -13.19 8.21 -19.71
C HIS A 79 -11.73 7.82 -19.94
N ASP A 80 -11.31 6.66 -19.42
CA ASP A 80 -10.01 6.05 -19.58
C ASP A 80 -8.82 6.98 -19.24
N PRO A 81 -8.77 7.60 -18.04
CA PRO A 81 -7.72 8.54 -17.66
C PRO A 81 -6.37 7.86 -17.51
N ASP A 82 -5.29 8.61 -17.81
CA ASP A 82 -3.90 8.15 -17.59
C ASP A 82 -3.46 8.27 -16.13
N LEU A 83 -4.00 9.28 -15.40
CA LEU A 83 -3.72 9.57 -14.01
C LEU A 83 -4.97 9.44 -13.14
N LEU A 84 -4.89 8.65 -12.10
CA LEU A 84 -5.92 8.52 -11.08
C LEU A 84 -5.48 9.24 -9.80
N LEU A 85 -6.32 10.15 -9.31
CA LEU A 85 -6.18 10.80 -8.01
C LEU A 85 -7.26 10.23 -7.10
N LEU A 86 -6.86 9.41 -6.13
CA LEU A 86 -7.78 8.66 -5.28
C LEU A 86 -7.59 9.09 -3.82
N ASP A 87 -8.64 9.66 -3.25
CA ASP A 87 -8.65 10.11 -1.87
C ASP A 87 -9.31 9.04 -0.99
N GLU A 88 -8.53 8.43 -0.11
CA GLU A 88 -8.96 7.38 0.82
C GLU A 88 -9.76 6.23 0.19
N PRO A 89 -9.33 5.61 -0.93
CA PRO A 89 -10.17 4.67 -1.69
C PRO A 89 -10.50 3.37 -0.94
N ALA A 90 -9.79 3.04 0.14
CA ALA A 90 -10.01 1.85 0.95
C ALA A 90 -10.56 2.17 2.36
N SER A 91 -10.88 3.45 2.65
CA SER A 91 -11.33 3.88 3.96
C SER A 91 -12.67 3.25 4.34
N GLY A 92 -12.73 2.75 5.59
CA GLY A 92 -13.96 2.17 6.17
C GLY A 92 -14.46 0.90 5.49
N LEU A 93 -13.62 0.23 4.71
CA LEU A 93 -13.92 -1.08 4.16
C LEU A 93 -13.55 -2.19 5.15
N ASP A 94 -14.27 -3.30 5.07
CA ASP A 94 -13.87 -4.53 5.74
C ASP A 94 -12.58 -5.11 5.10
N PRO A 95 -11.86 -6.02 5.78
CA PRO A 95 -10.58 -6.53 5.27
C PRO A 95 -10.66 -7.20 3.89
N ARG A 96 -11.77 -7.86 3.57
CA ARG A 96 -11.95 -8.52 2.28
C ARG A 96 -12.13 -7.50 1.16
N ALA A 97 -13.01 -6.51 1.36
CA ALA A 97 -13.23 -5.45 0.39
C ALA A 97 -11.96 -4.61 0.15
N ARG A 98 -11.10 -4.41 1.18
CA ARG A 98 -9.80 -3.77 1.02
C ARG A 98 -8.87 -4.54 0.08
N ILE A 99 -8.79 -5.87 0.25
CA ILE A 99 -7.99 -6.72 -0.63
C ILE A 99 -8.49 -6.58 -2.07
N GLU A 100 -9.81 -6.63 -2.30
CA GLU A 100 -10.41 -6.51 -3.63
C GLU A 100 -10.08 -5.16 -4.29
N VAL A 101 -10.17 -4.04 -3.55
CA VAL A 101 -9.78 -2.72 -4.05
C VAL A 101 -8.28 -2.66 -4.35
N ARG A 102 -7.43 -3.20 -3.47
CA ARG A 102 -5.98 -3.23 -3.70
C ARG A 102 -5.59 -4.00 -4.96
N GLU A 103 -6.17 -5.17 -5.18
CA GLU A 103 -5.91 -5.96 -6.39
C GLU A 103 -6.40 -5.24 -7.65
N LEU A 104 -7.54 -4.54 -7.59
CA LEU A 104 -8.00 -3.69 -8.68
C LEU A 104 -6.99 -2.56 -8.97
N LEU A 105 -6.48 -1.86 -7.96
CA LEU A 105 -5.50 -0.79 -8.15
C LEU A 105 -4.19 -1.32 -8.75
N LYS A 106 -3.73 -2.50 -8.34
CA LYS A 106 -2.57 -3.17 -8.95
C LYS A 106 -2.81 -3.47 -10.43
N ALA A 107 -3.94 -4.08 -10.76
CA ALA A 107 -4.31 -4.36 -12.15
C ALA A 107 -4.32 -3.08 -13.00
N LEU A 108 -4.82 -1.96 -12.47
CA LEU A 108 -4.79 -0.67 -13.16
C LEU A 108 -3.36 -0.16 -13.41
N THR A 109 -2.44 -0.36 -12.47
CA THR A 109 -1.01 -0.01 -12.70
C THR A 109 -0.36 -0.91 -13.75
N GLU A 110 -0.68 -2.19 -13.78
CA GLU A 110 -0.23 -3.13 -14.83
C GLU A 110 -0.78 -2.77 -16.21
N MET A 111 -1.97 -2.16 -16.28
CA MET A 111 -2.54 -1.58 -17.50
C MET A 111 -1.89 -0.24 -17.90
N GLY A 112 -0.87 0.23 -17.16
CA GLY A 112 -0.12 1.45 -17.45
C GLY A 112 -0.70 2.73 -16.84
N LYS A 113 -1.67 2.65 -15.93
CA LYS A 113 -2.21 3.83 -15.24
C LYS A 113 -1.25 4.32 -14.16
N THR A 114 -1.14 5.63 -14.02
CA THR A 114 -0.46 6.25 -12.87
C THR A 114 -1.48 6.53 -11.78
N ILE A 115 -1.18 6.14 -10.55
CA ILE A 115 -2.10 6.30 -9.42
C ILE A 115 -1.43 7.13 -8.32
N LEU A 116 -2.06 8.24 -7.93
CA LEU A 116 -1.75 8.96 -6.70
C LEU A 116 -2.88 8.70 -5.70
N ILE A 117 -2.52 8.13 -4.57
CA ILE A 117 -3.46 7.73 -3.52
C ILE A 117 -3.13 8.47 -2.22
N SER A 118 -4.14 9.00 -1.54
CA SER A 118 -4.03 9.37 -0.13
C SER A 118 -4.59 8.25 0.74
N SER A 119 -3.95 7.97 1.87
CA SER A 119 -4.49 7.05 2.88
C SER A 119 -3.86 7.32 4.24
N HIS A 120 -4.63 7.09 5.29
CA HIS A 120 -4.15 7.02 6.68
C HIS A 120 -3.82 5.57 7.11
N ILE A 121 -4.04 4.58 6.25
CA ILE A 121 -3.75 3.17 6.52
C ILE A 121 -2.35 2.85 6.00
N LEU A 122 -1.35 3.10 6.84
CA LEU A 122 0.07 3.05 6.48
C LEU A 122 0.52 1.69 5.95
N HIS A 123 0.05 0.61 6.58
CA HIS A 123 0.34 -0.75 6.14
C HIS A 123 -0.11 -1.03 4.70
N GLU A 124 -1.24 -0.48 4.26
CA GLU A 124 -1.71 -0.68 2.88
C GLU A 124 -0.85 0.06 1.86
N LEU A 125 -0.43 1.30 2.19
CA LEU A 125 0.48 2.07 1.35
C LEU A 125 1.80 1.34 1.12
N ALA A 126 2.34 0.70 2.16
CA ALA A 126 3.57 -0.07 2.07
C ALA A 126 3.51 -1.21 1.05
N HIS A 127 2.34 -1.82 0.87
CA HIS A 127 2.15 -2.94 -0.05
C HIS A 127 1.67 -2.55 -1.46
N LEU A 128 1.17 -1.32 -1.62
CA LEU A 128 0.58 -0.85 -2.87
C LEU A 128 1.46 0.16 -3.61
N CYS A 129 2.12 1.06 -2.86
CA CYS A 129 2.81 2.18 -3.46
C CYS A 129 4.28 1.87 -3.75
N THR A 130 4.79 2.33 -4.89
CA THR A 130 6.21 2.30 -5.22
C THR A 130 6.98 3.47 -4.59
N ARG A 131 6.30 4.57 -4.34
CA ARG A 131 6.83 5.77 -3.67
C ARG A 131 5.79 6.33 -2.72
N ILE A 132 6.25 6.90 -1.61
CA ILE A 132 5.40 7.47 -0.57
C ILE A 132 5.87 8.89 -0.29
N GLY A 133 4.92 9.77 0.01
CA GLY A 133 5.18 11.09 0.56
C GLY A 133 4.45 11.24 1.89
N ILE A 134 5.14 11.74 2.90
CA ILE A 134 4.58 12.02 4.22
C ILE A 134 4.46 13.53 4.36
N ILE A 135 3.24 14.00 4.66
CA ILE A 135 2.91 15.41 4.81
C ILE A 135 2.46 15.66 6.25
N GLU A 136 3.01 16.67 6.89
CA GLU A 136 2.57 17.18 8.19
C GLU A 136 2.43 18.69 8.12
N THR A 137 1.33 19.24 8.62
CA THR A 137 1.02 20.68 8.62
C THR A 137 1.22 21.40 7.28
N GLY A 138 0.95 20.70 6.17
CA GLY A 138 1.08 21.22 4.81
C GLY A 138 2.50 21.16 4.22
N GLU A 139 3.48 20.65 4.96
CA GLU A 139 4.84 20.47 4.51
C GLU A 139 5.17 19.00 4.23
N MET A 140 5.97 18.75 3.18
CA MET A 140 6.46 17.42 2.85
C MET A 140 7.64 17.07 3.76
N VAL A 141 7.41 16.23 4.77
CA VAL A 141 8.46 15.85 5.75
C VAL A 141 9.38 14.73 5.23
N ALA A 142 8.84 13.82 4.40
CA ALA A 142 9.65 12.81 3.72
C ALA A 142 8.98 12.38 2.42
N HIS A 143 9.78 11.94 1.44
CA HIS A 143 9.28 11.34 0.20
C HIS A 143 10.34 10.41 -0.40
N GLY A 144 9.90 9.32 -1.03
CA GLY A 144 10.79 8.36 -1.67
C GLY A 144 10.17 6.97 -1.75
N SER A 145 11.00 5.98 -2.07
CA SER A 145 10.66 4.58 -1.82
C SER A 145 10.60 4.32 -0.31
N LEU A 146 10.00 3.21 0.09
CA LEU A 146 10.04 2.79 1.50
C LEU A 146 11.48 2.69 2.02
N GLU A 147 12.37 2.11 1.22
CA GLU A 147 13.78 1.99 1.57
C GLU A 147 14.46 3.34 1.75
N ASP A 148 14.16 4.34 0.89
CA ASP A 148 14.69 5.70 1.04
C ASP A 148 14.24 6.34 2.35
N ILE A 149 12.95 6.17 2.70
CA ILE A 149 12.38 6.72 3.94
C ILE A 149 13.02 6.06 5.16
N TYR A 150 13.17 4.74 5.16
CA TYR A 150 13.82 4.03 6.28
C TYR A 150 15.29 4.41 6.42
N ARG A 151 16.00 4.60 5.31
CA ARG A 151 17.39 5.07 5.29
C ARG A 151 17.50 6.48 5.89
N GLN A 152 16.62 7.41 5.52
CA GLN A 152 16.61 8.77 6.08
C GLN A 152 16.41 8.77 7.60
N LEU A 153 15.66 7.80 8.12
CA LEU A 153 15.36 7.66 9.54
C LEU A 153 16.45 6.93 10.34
N GLN A 154 17.49 6.43 9.66
CA GLN A 154 18.50 5.56 10.28
C GLN A 154 17.84 4.41 11.05
N LEU A 155 16.76 3.86 10.50
CA LEU A 155 16.09 2.71 11.07
C LEU A 155 16.97 1.49 10.85
N MET A 156 17.62 1.04 11.91
CA MET A 156 18.46 -0.15 11.89
C MET A 156 17.65 -1.37 11.45
N ARG A 157 18.18 -2.14 10.52
CA ARG A 157 17.58 -3.43 10.15
C ARG A 157 17.75 -4.40 11.32
N ILE A 158 16.66 -4.95 11.81
CA ILE A 158 16.64 -5.96 12.85
C ILE A 158 16.39 -7.31 12.20
N VAL A 159 17.17 -8.31 12.56
CA VAL A 159 16.95 -9.69 12.15
C VAL A 159 16.72 -10.54 13.39
N HIS A 160 15.55 -11.15 13.47
CA HIS A 160 15.23 -12.11 14.51
C HIS A 160 15.78 -13.48 14.14
N VAL A 161 16.61 -14.05 15.00
CA VAL A 161 17.26 -15.35 14.78
C VAL A 161 16.99 -16.27 15.97
N GLN A 162 16.53 -17.48 15.70
CA GLN A 162 16.51 -18.55 16.69
C GLN A 162 17.65 -19.52 16.40
N LEU A 163 18.46 -19.77 17.39
CA LEU A 163 19.60 -20.69 17.30
C LEU A 163 19.37 -21.90 18.21
N THR A 164 19.79 -23.07 17.74
CA THR A 164 19.85 -24.26 18.56
C THR A 164 21.19 -24.28 19.27
N ASP A 165 21.21 -24.48 20.61
CA ASP A 165 22.41 -24.60 21.42
C ASP A 165 23.35 -23.36 21.39
N ALA A 166 22.77 -22.14 21.42
CA ALA A 166 23.53 -20.91 21.49
C ALA A 166 24.16 -20.75 22.91
N ASP A 167 25.48 -20.64 22.97
CA ASP A 167 26.22 -20.30 24.17
C ASP A 167 26.67 -18.83 24.19
N ASP A 168 27.11 -18.34 25.34
CA ASP A 168 27.58 -16.96 25.48
C ASP A 168 28.78 -16.65 24.55
N THR A 169 29.55 -17.64 24.18
CA THR A 169 30.71 -17.50 23.28
C THR A 169 30.23 -17.22 21.84
N LEU A 170 29.21 -17.92 21.41
CA LEU A 170 28.60 -17.70 20.09
C LEU A 170 27.94 -16.31 20.01
N ILE A 171 27.23 -15.90 21.07
CA ILE A 171 26.60 -14.57 21.14
C ILE A 171 27.64 -13.45 21.03
N GLN A 172 28.79 -13.59 21.75
CA GLN A 172 29.87 -12.63 21.63
C GLN A 172 30.48 -12.57 20.23
N LYS A 173 30.63 -13.71 19.55
CA LYS A 173 31.13 -13.76 18.17
C LYS A 173 30.16 -13.12 17.20
N ILE A 174 28.86 -13.34 17.38
CA ILE A 174 27.83 -12.69 16.55
C ILE A 174 27.93 -11.17 16.68
N GLY A 175 28.12 -10.63 17.88
CA GLY A 175 28.33 -9.20 18.10
C GLY A 175 29.61 -8.64 17.49
N GLN A 176 30.55 -9.48 17.06
CA GLN A 176 31.82 -9.10 16.39
C GLN A 176 31.72 -9.19 14.86
N ILE A 177 30.64 -9.71 14.31
CA ILE A 177 30.41 -9.73 12.85
C ILE A 177 30.40 -8.30 12.34
N ASP A 178 31.15 -8.05 11.26
CA ASP A 178 31.15 -6.72 10.65
C ASP A 178 29.75 -6.36 10.16
N GLY A 179 29.32 -5.13 10.46
CA GLY A 179 27.95 -4.67 10.19
C GLY A 179 26.93 -4.97 11.28
N VAL A 180 27.23 -5.78 12.29
CA VAL A 180 26.37 -5.91 13.47
C VAL A 180 26.60 -4.72 14.41
N SER A 181 25.50 -4.07 14.80
CA SER A 181 25.51 -2.95 15.76
C SER A 181 25.28 -3.41 17.19
N SER A 182 24.33 -4.32 17.39
CA SER A 182 24.02 -4.90 18.68
C SER A 182 23.33 -6.26 18.55
N VAL A 183 23.42 -7.06 19.60
CA VAL A 183 22.69 -8.33 19.73
C VAL A 183 21.92 -8.29 21.05
N GLU A 184 20.60 -8.34 20.95
CA GLU A 184 19.70 -8.40 22.10
C GLU A 184 19.17 -9.81 22.29
N VAL A 185 19.35 -10.37 23.48
CA VAL A 185 18.87 -11.71 23.82
C VAL A 185 17.41 -11.58 24.30
N GLN A 186 16.49 -12.20 23.59
CA GLN A 186 15.07 -12.33 23.96
C GLN A 186 14.81 -13.75 24.49
N VAL A 187 13.61 -13.99 25.01
CA VAL A 187 13.28 -15.26 25.70
C VAL A 187 13.53 -16.50 24.81
N ASP A 188 13.26 -16.43 23.52
CA ASP A 188 13.32 -17.56 22.58
C ASP A 188 14.11 -17.27 21.30
N ARG A 189 14.67 -16.05 21.17
CA ARG A 189 15.37 -15.58 19.96
C ARG A 189 16.37 -14.47 20.27
N PHE A 190 17.16 -14.16 19.27
CA PHE A 190 18.09 -13.03 19.26
C PHE A 190 17.57 -11.97 18.30
N ALA A 191 17.56 -10.71 18.71
CA ALA A 191 17.35 -9.58 17.83
C ALA A 191 18.73 -8.98 17.48
N ILE A 192 19.16 -9.19 16.25
CA ILE A 192 20.44 -8.72 15.74
C ILE A 192 20.19 -7.44 14.97
N GLN A 193 20.76 -6.33 15.42
CA GLN A 193 20.68 -5.03 14.74
C GLN A 193 21.85 -4.87 13.79
N LEU A 194 21.56 -4.53 12.52
CA LEU A 194 22.55 -4.30 11.48
C LEU A 194 22.74 -2.80 11.24
N ARG A 195 23.99 -2.38 10.98
CA ARG A 195 24.31 -1.04 10.47
C ARG A 195 23.93 -0.96 8.98
N GLU A 196 23.38 0.18 8.55
CA GLU A 196 22.79 0.36 7.22
C GLU A 196 23.79 0.25 6.06
N ASP A 197 25.06 0.56 6.30
CA ASP A 197 26.05 0.80 5.27
C ASP A 197 27.02 -0.37 5.01
N HIS A 198 26.93 -1.45 5.75
CA HIS A 198 27.97 -2.48 5.73
C HIS A 198 27.56 -3.94 5.55
N THR A 199 26.30 -4.33 5.78
CA THR A 199 25.97 -5.76 5.73
C THR A 199 24.57 -5.98 5.16
N ALA A 200 24.49 -6.72 4.06
CA ALA A 200 23.21 -7.25 3.59
C ALA A 200 22.69 -8.32 4.57
N VAL A 201 21.39 -8.51 4.61
CA VAL A 201 20.76 -9.54 5.46
C VAL A 201 21.32 -10.94 5.11
N GLU A 202 21.61 -11.15 3.84
CA GLU A 202 22.21 -12.37 3.31
C GLU A 202 23.62 -12.60 3.86
N ASP A 203 24.44 -11.54 3.95
CA ASP A 203 25.81 -11.64 4.52
C ASP A 203 25.79 -12.02 6.00
N LEU A 204 24.80 -11.51 6.76
CA LEU A 204 24.62 -11.93 8.15
C LEU A 204 24.30 -13.42 8.24
N HIS A 205 23.41 -13.92 7.36
CA HIS A 205 23.07 -15.34 7.35
C HIS A 205 24.32 -16.21 7.11
N ASP A 206 25.12 -15.86 6.09
CA ASP A 206 26.34 -16.60 5.75
C ASP A 206 27.37 -16.53 6.89
N ALA A 207 27.55 -15.37 7.49
CA ALA A 207 28.44 -15.21 8.64
C ALA A 207 28.01 -16.07 9.85
N LEU A 208 26.71 -16.18 10.11
CA LEU A 208 26.18 -17.06 11.15
C LEU A 208 26.46 -18.54 10.87
N VAL A 209 26.33 -18.96 9.62
CA VAL A 209 26.61 -20.33 9.17
C VAL A 209 28.11 -20.61 9.31
N ASP A 210 28.99 -19.68 8.92
CA ASP A 210 30.44 -19.79 9.04
C ASP A 210 30.93 -19.88 10.50
N LEU A 211 30.21 -19.23 11.42
CA LEU A 211 30.44 -19.37 12.86
C LEU A 211 29.98 -20.74 13.44
N GLY A 212 29.37 -21.57 12.61
CA GLY A 212 28.83 -22.87 13.00
C GLY A 212 27.48 -22.79 13.74
N ALA A 213 26.77 -21.66 13.64
CA ALA A 213 25.47 -21.51 14.26
C ALA A 213 24.44 -22.43 13.60
N ARG A 214 23.63 -23.13 14.40
CA ARG A 214 22.50 -23.92 13.93
C ARG A 214 21.25 -23.08 13.96
N ILE A 215 20.88 -22.53 12.79
CA ILE A 215 19.76 -21.61 12.63
C ILE A 215 18.46 -22.40 12.54
N HIS A 216 17.53 -22.14 13.45
CA HIS A 216 16.18 -22.68 13.45
C HIS A 216 15.18 -21.72 12.78
N MET A 217 15.37 -20.42 12.98
CA MET A 217 14.60 -19.36 12.36
C MET A 217 15.53 -18.20 12.02
N PHE A 218 15.33 -17.59 10.85
CA PHE A 218 16.00 -16.38 10.41
C PHE A 218 14.97 -15.47 9.74
N GLN A 219 14.56 -14.43 10.42
CA GLN A 219 13.47 -13.58 9.99
C GLN A 219 13.85 -12.11 10.11
N PRO A 220 14.11 -11.44 8.99
CA PRO A 220 14.21 -9.98 9.00
C PRO A 220 12.92 -9.39 9.54
N GLU A 221 13.05 -8.41 10.44
CA GLU A 221 11.90 -7.64 10.89
C GLU A 221 11.32 -6.88 9.71
N ALA A 222 10.03 -7.04 9.47
CA ALA A 222 9.34 -6.23 8.49
C ALA A 222 9.39 -4.77 8.96
N MET A 223 10.02 -3.91 8.16
CA MET A 223 10.07 -2.49 8.46
C MET A 223 8.64 -1.95 8.49
N ASP A 224 8.24 -1.43 9.66
CA ASP A 224 6.89 -0.96 9.91
C ASP A 224 6.75 0.53 9.54
N MET A 225 5.85 0.80 8.58
CA MET A 225 5.53 2.18 8.17
C MET A 225 4.97 3.03 9.30
N GLU A 226 4.31 2.40 10.29
CA GLU A 226 3.76 3.13 11.43
C GLU A 226 4.90 3.68 12.29
N THR A 227 5.92 2.87 12.55
CA THR A 227 7.14 3.31 13.26
C THR A 227 7.87 4.43 12.49
N ALA A 228 7.97 4.30 11.16
CA ALA A 228 8.58 5.35 10.34
C ALA A 228 7.77 6.64 10.39
N PHE A 229 6.46 6.56 10.26
CA PHE A 229 5.57 7.71 10.36
C PHE A 229 5.66 8.41 11.71
N MET A 230 5.62 7.66 12.82
CA MET A 230 5.72 8.21 14.18
C MET A 230 7.06 8.91 14.46
N LYS A 231 8.14 8.45 13.83
CA LYS A 231 9.45 9.09 13.96
C LYS A 231 9.61 10.35 13.12
N LEU A 232 8.91 10.44 11.98
CA LEU A 232 8.98 11.58 11.07
C LEU A 232 8.04 12.71 11.47
N THR A 233 6.95 12.37 12.15
CA THR A 233 5.91 13.33 12.50
C THR A 233 5.97 13.67 14.00
N GLU A 234 5.78 14.94 14.31
CA GLU A 234 5.68 15.40 15.70
C GLU A 234 4.24 15.29 16.24
N GLY A 235 3.32 14.73 15.44
CA GLY A 235 1.91 14.62 15.81
C GLY A 235 1.16 15.96 15.79
N LYS A 236 1.70 16.95 15.09
CA LYS A 236 1.03 18.24 14.91
C LYS A 236 -0.06 18.10 13.85
N THR A 237 -1.31 18.23 14.27
CA THR A 237 -2.45 18.36 13.35
C THR A 237 -2.56 19.81 12.87
N ALA A 238 -2.93 19.98 11.59
CA ALA A 238 -3.19 21.28 11.00
C ALA A 238 -4.42 21.96 11.59
#